data_672ceb4f1ae790b24d9f360bf2aa9d94
#
_entry.id   672ceb4f1ae790b24d9f360bf2aa9d94
#
_cell.length_a   1.000
_cell.length_b   1.000
_cell.length_c   1.000
_cell.angle_alpha   90.00
_cell.angle_beta   90.00
_cell.angle_gamma   90.00
#
_symmetry.space_group_name_H-M   'P 1'
#
loop_
_entity.id
_entity.type
_entity.pdbx_description
1 polymer ?
#
loop_
_entity_poly.entity_id
_entity_poly.type
_entity_poly.pdbx_seq_one_letter_code
_entity_poly.pdbx_strand_id
1 'polypeptide(L)' 'MSHHKFKVGQTVNYTSGPFGAGGKNNVYKVTQLLPAEGDDFQYRIKSVAEPHERVARESQLSREP' A
#
# COMPACT_ATOMS: atom_id res chain seq x y z
N MET A 1 2.41 20.37 -6.89
CA MET A 1 2.50 19.78 -5.57
C MET A 1 2.13 18.32 -5.59
N SER A 2 2.88 17.54 -4.86
CA SER A 2 2.62 16.09 -4.81
C SER A 2 1.80 15.76 -3.60
N HIS A 3 0.82 14.89 -3.82
CA HIS A 3 -0.05 14.45 -2.74
C HIS A 3 -0.05 12.94 -2.70
N HIS A 4 -0.22 12.40 -1.50
CA HIS A 4 -0.42 10.98 -1.38
C HIS A 4 -1.68 10.59 -2.16
N LYS A 5 -1.57 9.53 -2.92
CA LYS A 5 -2.67 9.06 -3.73
C LYS A 5 -3.75 8.37 -2.91
N PHE A 6 -3.35 7.79 -1.79
CA PHE A 6 -4.26 7.05 -0.92
C PHE A 6 -4.35 7.72 0.42
N LYS A 7 -5.40 7.40 1.16
CA LYS A 7 -5.67 8.01 2.45
C LYS A 7 -5.64 6.95 3.55
N VAL A 8 -5.42 7.41 4.77
CA VAL A 8 -5.52 6.52 5.92
C VAL A 8 -6.93 5.95 5.97
N GLY A 9 -7.00 4.64 6.16
CA GLY A 9 -8.28 3.94 6.20
C GLY A 9 -8.73 3.41 4.86
N GLN A 10 -8.05 3.77 3.79
CA GLN A 10 -8.43 3.31 2.47
C GLN A 10 -7.91 1.89 2.24
N THR A 11 -8.73 1.09 1.56
CA THR A 11 -8.35 -0.27 1.20
C THR A 11 -7.63 -0.24 -0.14
N VAL A 12 -6.50 -0.93 -0.20
CA VAL A 12 -5.66 -0.96 -1.39
C VAL A 12 -5.21 -2.38 -1.66
N ASN A 13 -4.78 -2.63 -2.87
CA ASN A 13 -4.14 -3.87 -3.24
C ASN A 13 -2.64 -3.66 -3.27
N TYR A 14 -1.92 -4.59 -2.68
CA TYR A 14 -0.47 -4.52 -2.61
C TYR A 14 0.12 -5.56 -3.53
N THR A 15 0.98 -5.12 -4.43
CA THR A 15 1.67 -5.99 -5.36
C THR A 15 3.15 -5.83 -5.16
N SER A 16 3.84 -6.91 -4.80
CA SER A 16 5.28 -6.86 -4.67
C SER A 16 5.88 -7.84 -5.65
N GLY A 17 6.90 -7.35 -6.35
CA GLY A 17 7.60 -8.18 -7.29
C GLY A 17 6.95 -8.20 -8.66
N PRO A 18 7.72 -8.68 -9.63
CA PRO A 18 7.29 -8.62 -11.02
C PRO A 18 6.13 -9.53 -11.35
N PHE A 19 5.89 -10.53 -10.54
CA PHE A 19 4.85 -11.48 -10.85
C PHE A 19 3.51 -11.09 -10.30
N GLY A 20 3.43 -9.95 -9.68
CA GLY A 20 2.17 -9.52 -9.15
C GLY A 20 1.57 -10.51 -8.20
N ALA A 21 2.26 -11.55 -7.98
CA ALA A 21 1.93 -12.55 -7.02
C ALA A 21 0.45 -12.80 -6.87
N GLY A 22 -0.29 -12.88 -7.82
CA GLY A 22 -1.70 -13.15 -7.73
C GLY A 22 -2.21 -13.75 -6.44
N GLY A 23 -1.67 -13.35 -5.35
CA GLY A 23 -2.11 -13.86 -4.08
C GLY A 23 -3.54 -13.46 -3.83
N LYS A 24 -4.23 -14.29 -3.13
CA LYS A 24 -5.61 -14.02 -2.85
C LYS A 24 -5.78 -12.92 -1.84
N ASN A 25 -4.79 -12.71 -1.00
CA ASN A 25 -4.91 -11.77 0.10
C ASN A 25 -3.96 -10.62 -0.09
N ASN A 26 -4.13 -9.93 -1.20
CA ASN A 26 -3.35 -8.73 -1.46
C ASN A 26 -4.03 -7.49 -0.93
N VAL A 27 -5.11 -7.65 -0.21
CA VAL A 27 -5.89 -6.52 0.28
C VAL A 27 -5.30 -6.03 1.58
N TYR A 28 -4.98 -4.75 1.61
CA TYR A 28 -4.41 -4.10 2.77
C TYR A 28 -5.16 -2.80 3.04
N LYS A 29 -5.02 -2.32 4.25
CA LYS A 29 -5.59 -1.04 4.62
C LYS A 29 -4.46 -0.09 4.98
N VAL A 30 -4.54 1.14 4.48
CA VAL A 30 -3.55 2.16 4.80
C VAL A 30 -3.74 2.59 6.24
N THR A 31 -2.70 2.48 7.03
CA THR A 31 -2.75 2.87 8.44
C THR A 31 -2.01 4.17 8.71
N GLN A 32 -1.09 4.56 7.83
CA GLN A 32 -0.34 5.79 8.04
C GLN A 32 0.25 6.25 6.71
N LEU A 33 0.26 7.54 6.51
CA LEU A 33 0.94 8.14 5.37
C LEU A 33 2.36 8.44 5.77
N LEU A 34 3.30 8.06 4.91
CA LEU A 34 4.71 8.24 5.18
C LEU A 34 5.31 9.20 4.15
N PRO A 35 6.43 9.84 4.49
CA PRO A 35 7.06 10.77 3.55
C PRO A 35 7.52 10.06 2.29
N ALA A 36 7.60 10.81 1.21
CA ALA A 36 8.08 10.28 -0.04
C ALA A 36 9.56 9.98 0.05
N GLU A 37 9.96 8.92 -0.64
CA GLU A 37 11.37 8.63 -0.81
C GLU A 37 11.65 8.76 -2.30
N GLY A 38 12.42 9.78 -2.66
CA GLY A 38 12.56 10.10 -4.06
C GLY A 38 11.24 10.65 -4.59
N ASP A 39 10.73 10.05 -5.62
CA ASP A 39 9.48 10.47 -6.23
C ASP A 39 8.31 9.60 -5.84
N ASP A 40 8.50 8.74 -4.86
CA ASP A 40 7.51 7.72 -4.54
C ASP A 40 7.06 7.90 -3.10
N PHE A 41 5.81 8.23 -2.91
CA PHE A 41 5.25 8.30 -1.57
C PHE A 41 5.20 6.92 -0.96
N GLN A 42 5.27 6.87 0.34
CA GLN A 42 5.23 5.61 1.05
C GLN A 42 4.05 5.56 2.00
N TYR A 43 3.68 4.35 2.35
CA TYR A 43 2.51 4.12 3.18
C TYR A 43 2.80 2.98 4.13
N ARG A 44 2.24 3.09 5.32
CA ARG A 44 2.21 1.96 6.21
C ARG A 44 0.87 1.28 6.02
N ILE A 45 0.91 -0.01 5.75
CA ILE A 45 -0.29 -0.77 5.43
C ILE A 45 -0.35 -2.00 6.30
N LYS A 46 -1.56 -2.50 6.47
CA LYS A 46 -1.78 -3.68 7.30
C LYS A 46 -2.80 -4.58 6.62
N SER A 47 -2.49 -5.86 6.56
CA SER A 47 -3.41 -6.84 6.05
C SER A 47 -4.45 -7.17 7.12
N VAL A 48 -5.68 -7.41 6.68
CA VAL A 48 -6.71 -7.83 7.64
C VAL A 48 -6.41 -9.21 8.18
N ALA A 49 -5.55 -9.95 7.50
CA ALA A 49 -5.24 -11.31 7.90
C ALA A 49 -3.97 -11.42 8.74
N GLU A 50 -3.25 -10.31 8.90
CA GLU A 50 -1.97 -10.34 9.61
C GLU A 50 -1.96 -9.30 10.71
N PRO A 51 -1.29 -9.59 11.82
CA PRO A 51 -1.27 -8.66 12.94
C PRO A 51 -0.24 -7.55 12.80
N HIS A 52 0.69 -7.65 11.87
CA HIS A 52 1.75 -6.67 11.75
C HIS A 52 1.59 -5.84 10.50
N GLU A 53 2.22 -4.67 10.53
CA GLU A 53 2.16 -3.74 9.42
C GLU A 53 3.41 -3.87 8.56
N ARG A 54 3.31 -3.33 7.35
CA ARG A 54 4.48 -3.25 6.49
C ARG A 54 4.46 -1.91 5.76
N VAL A 55 5.61 -1.53 5.26
CA VAL A 55 5.75 -0.30 4.50
C VAL A 55 5.76 -0.64 3.02
N ALA A 56 4.97 0.10 2.25
CA ALA A 56 4.88 -0.11 0.81
C ALA A 56 4.99 1.22 0.10
N ARG A 57 5.46 1.18 -1.13
CA ARG A 57 5.53 2.36 -1.97
C ARG A 57 4.24 2.54 -2.73
N GLU A 58 3.95 3.78 -3.07
CA GLU A 58 2.73 4.07 -3.81
C GLU A 58 2.66 3.30 -5.12
N SER A 59 3.80 3.11 -5.75
CA SER A 59 3.85 2.36 -7.00
C SER A 59 3.51 0.88 -6.81
N GLN A 60 3.56 0.39 -5.61
CA GLN A 60 3.22 -1.00 -5.31
C GLN A 60 1.76 -1.16 -4.91
N LEU A 61 1.03 -0.07 -4.82
CA LEU A 61 -0.35 -0.09 -4.36
C LEU A 61 -1.27 0.32 -5.48
N SER A 62 -2.47 -0.25 -5.47
CA SER A 62 -3.50 0.14 -6.41
C SER A 62 -4.83 0.18 -5.70
N ARG A 63 -5.77 0.88 -6.30
CA ARG A 63 -7.09 0.98 -5.71
C ARG A 63 -7.79 -0.37 -5.72
N GLU A 64 -8.50 -0.59 -4.66
CA GLU A 64 -9.39 -1.73 -4.59
C GLU A 64 -10.61 -1.42 -5.46
N PRO A 65 -10.89 -2.21 -6.49
CA PRO A 65 -12.03 -1.93 -7.38
C PRO A 65 -13.37 -2.11 -6.71
#